data_c7d21735f710748c9bdaedde4cf08b1d
#
_entry.id   c7d21735f710748c9bdaedde4cf08b1d
#
_cell.length_a   1.000
_cell.length_b   1.000
_cell.length_c   1.000
_cell.angle_alpha   90.00
_cell.angle_beta   90.00
_cell.angle_gamma   90.00
#
_symmetry.space_group_name_H-M   'P 1'
#
loop_
_entity.id
_entity.type
_entity.pdbx_description
1 polymer ?
#
loop_
_entity_poly.entity_id
_entity_poly.type
_entity_poly.pdbx_seq_one_letter_code
_entity_poly.pdbx_strand_id
1 'polypeptide(L)'
;MNFRNFLACAALLPTFLHAAEPLRVLSFNLRYINSGDTDARTWVARRDQVGKIIRENKADLIGVQEAFRSMLDDVAERVPGYQEIGVGREDGKAAGEYSAILVLRDRFTVQDSGTFWLSDTPEIPNSRTWNNRVTRICTWARLQDKTDGEIFYFYNTHLDHESQEAREKGVGLILKHLTERTPSAPFVITGDLNAGEDNPAIAKMKAADVLPIDTWRELHLQIPASESGTMHGFSGAKDQKKIDYIFVPNGTRLVEADILHDNENGNYPSDHFPVRATFEFQQ
;
A
#
# COMPACT_ATOMS: atom_id res chain seq x y z
N MET A 1 -11.08 48.96 -54.77
CA MET A 1 -11.42 48.35 -53.48
C MET A 1 -10.70 46.98 -53.40
N ASN A 2 -9.56 46.95 -52.75
CA ASN A 2 -8.75 45.71 -52.64
C ASN A 2 -8.99 45.06 -51.29
N PHE A 3 -9.66 43.89 -51.28
CA PHE A 3 -9.79 43.06 -50.08
C PHE A 3 -8.50 42.20 -49.92
N ARG A 4 -7.72 42.47 -48.87
CA ARG A 4 -6.62 41.65 -48.45
C ARG A 4 -7.18 40.53 -47.53
N ASN A 5 -7.14 39.30 -48.02
CA ASN A 5 -7.40 38.12 -47.19
C ASN A 5 -6.23 37.89 -46.25
N PHE A 6 -6.43 38.01 -44.95
CA PHE A 6 -5.53 37.56 -43.91
C PHE A 6 -5.77 36.06 -43.66
N LEU A 7 -4.88 35.21 -44.12
CA LEU A 7 -4.79 33.80 -43.65
C LEU A 7 -4.17 33.80 -42.22
N ALA A 8 -4.98 33.47 -41.24
CA ALA A 8 -4.47 33.16 -39.91
C ALA A 8 -3.91 31.72 -39.93
N CYS A 9 -2.58 31.58 -39.90
CA CYS A 9 -1.92 30.31 -39.62
C CYS A 9 -2.09 29.98 -38.13
N ALA A 10 -2.94 29.03 -37.79
CA ALA A 10 -2.98 28.45 -36.44
C ALA A 10 -1.74 27.54 -36.28
N ALA A 11 -0.79 27.97 -35.49
CA ALA A 11 0.33 27.14 -35.09
C ALA A 11 -0.18 26.03 -34.12
N LEU A 12 -0.24 24.81 -34.61
CA LEU A 12 -0.40 23.63 -33.77
C LEU A 12 0.90 23.45 -32.97
N LEU A 13 0.87 23.79 -31.68
CA LEU A 13 1.92 23.46 -30.77
C LEU A 13 1.91 21.92 -30.56
N PRO A 14 3.05 21.23 -30.72
CA PRO A 14 3.11 19.82 -30.44
C PRO A 14 2.82 19.60 -28.95
N THR A 15 1.72 18.93 -28.63
CA THR A 15 1.50 18.35 -27.31
C THR A 15 2.52 17.21 -27.15
N PHE A 16 3.60 17.47 -26.42
CA PHE A 16 4.45 16.38 -25.95
C PHE A 16 3.60 15.55 -24.98
N LEU A 17 3.16 14.37 -25.44
CA LEU A 17 2.72 13.33 -24.51
C LEU A 17 3.95 13.00 -23.65
N HIS A 18 3.98 13.51 -22.43
CA HIS A 18 4.90 12.98 -21.42
C HIS A 18 4.47 11.53 -21.16
N ALA A 19 5.38 10.59 -21.44
CA ALA A 19 5.16 9.23 -20.97
C ALA A 19 5.00 9.28 -19.44
N ALA A 20 3.97 8.61 -18.94
CA ALA A 20 3.73 8.53 -17.49
C ALA A 20 5.00 7.98 -16.81
N GLU A 21 5.45 8.64 -15.75
CA GLU A 21 6.55 8.09 -14.95
C GLU A 21 6.05 6.88 -14.15
N PRO A 22 6.78 5.75 -14.17
CA PRO A 22 6.38 4.58 -13.40
C PRO A 22 6.13 4.91 -11.93
N LEU A 23 5.10 4.32 -11.35
CA LEU A 23 4.78 4.42 -9.93
C LEU A 23 5.65 3.44 -9.14
N ARG A 24 6.32 3.93 -8.10
CA ARG A 24 7.10 3.12 -7.14
C ARG A 24 6.32 3.02 -5.84
N VAL A 25 5.87 1.82 -5.53
CA VAL A 25 5.01 1.54 -4.37
C VAL A 25 5.74 0.62 -3.40
N LEU A 26 5.57 0.89 -2.11
CA LEU A 26 6.09 0.08 -1.01
C LEU A 26 4.94 -0.33 -0.08
N SER A 27 4.86 -1.60 0.29
CA SER A 27 4.04 -2.11 1.40
C SER A 27 4.98 -2.53 2.53
N PHE A 28 4.79 -1.98 3.72
CA PHE A 28 5.74 -2.18 4.80
C PHE A 28 5.04 -2.30 6.17
N ASN A 29 4.89 -3.51 6.69
CA ASN A 29 4.54 -3.72 8.09
C ASN A 29 5.74 -3.31 8.95
N LEU A 30 5.57 -2.29 9.81
CA LEU A 30 6.67 -1.70 10.60
C LEU A 30 6.95 -2.46 11.89
N ARG A 31 6.20 -3.48 12.23
CA ARG A 31 6.17 -4.11 13.56
C ARG A 31 5.88 -3.07 14.64
N TYR A 32 4.75 -3.15 15.30
CA TYR A 32 4.34 -2.23 16.35
C TYR A 32 5.32 -2.20 17.54
N ILE A 33 5.22 -1.17 18.37
CA ILE A 33 6.00 -1.08 19.63
C ILE A 33 5.50 -2.15 20.58
N ASN A 34 6.31 -3.19 20.80
CA ASN A 34 5.98 -4.33 21.64
C ASN A 34 6.94 -4.41 22.82
N SER A 35 6.41 -4.55 24.03
CA SER A 35 7.23 -4.66 25.27
C SER A 35 8.08 -5.95 25.32
N GLY A 36 7.76 -6.94 24.49
CA GLY A 36 8.57 -8.17 24.35
C GLY A 36 9.76 -8.03 23.39
N ASP A 37 9.81 -6.94 22.61
CA ASP A 37 10.93 -6.69 21.71
C ASP A 37 12.06 -6.02 22.49
N THR A 38 13.28 -6.61 22.43
CA THR A 38 14.48 -6.15 23.13
C THR A 38 15.60 -5.80 22.16
N ASP A 39 16.60 -5.06 22.61
CA ASP A 39 17.84 -4.76 21.89
C ASP A 39 17.56 -4.17 20.47
N ALA A 40 18.13 -4.80 19.46
CA ALA A 40 17.99 -4.40 18.07
C ALA A 40 16.55 -4.50 17.51
N ARG A 41 15.63 -5.20 18.20
CA ARG A 41 14.24 -5.37 17.78
C ARG A 41 13.33 -4.24 18.27
N THR A 42 13.76 -3.42 19.22
CA THR A 42 12.97 -2.27 19.69
C THR A 42 12.76 -1.27 18.56
N TRP A 43 11.61 -0.58 18.56
CA TRP A 43 11.34 0.45 17.55
C TRP A 43 12.45 1.50 17.46
N VAL A 44 12.94 1.98 18.60
CA VAL A 44 14.01 2.99 18.66
C VAL A 44 15.28 2.53 17.94
N ALA A 45 15.60 1.24 18.01
CA ALA A 45 16.77 0.68 17.31
C ALA A 45 16.53 0.52 15.80
N ARG A 46 15.27 0.30 15.36
CA ARG A 46 14.91 -0.02 13.97
C ARG A 46 14.51 1.18 13.11
N ARG A 47 14.00 2.25 13.73
CA ARG A 47 13.38 3.37 13.01
C ARG A 47 14.28 4.04 11.97
N ASP A 48 15.61 4.06 12.19
CA ASP A 48 16.56 4.66 11.25
C ASP A 48 16.73 3.77 10.01
N GLN A 49 16.73 2.44 10.17
CA GLN A 49 16.71 1.50 9.05
C GLN A 49 15.40 1.59 8.25
N VAL A 50 14.25 1.74 8.91
CA VAL A 50 12.96 1.99 8.25
C VAL A 50 13.03 3.23 7.36
N GLY A 51 13.52 4.36 7.91
CA GLY A 51 13.70 5.58 7.14
C GLY A 51 14.69 5.42 5.97
N LYS A 52 15.76 4.64 6.16
CA LYS A 52 16.75 4.33 5.11
C LYS A 52 16.09 3.55 3.96
N ILE A 53 15.36 2.49 4.24
CA ILE A 53 14.65 1.69 3.22
C ILE A 53 13.71 2.56 2.40
N ILE A 54 12.92 3.41 3.03
CA ILE A 54 12.00 4.31 2.32
C ILE A 54 12.78 5.23 1.37
N ARG A 55 13.87 5.84 1.83
CA ARG A 55 14.69 6.74 0.99
C ARG A 55 15.37 6.03 -0.17
N GLU A 56 15.98 4.87 0.07
CA GLU A 56 16.75 4.13 -0.92
C GLU A 56 15.86 3.57 -2.03
N ASN A 57 14.64 3.14 -1.69
CA ASN A 57 13.66 2.65 -2.66
C ASN A 57 12.92 3.79 -3.39
N LYS A 58 13.11 5.06 -2.99
CA LYS A 58 12.49 6.23 -3.64
C LYS A 58 10.99 6.02 -3.88
N ALA A 59 10.32 5.40 -2.93
CA ALA A 59 8.91 5.07 -3.08
C ALA A 59 8.08 6.34 -3.25
N ASP A 60 7.19 6.34 -4.21
CA ASP A 60 6.26 7.46 -4.45
C ASP A 60 5.05 7.35 -3.51
N LEU A 61 4.66 6.12 -3.19
CA LEU A 61 3.52 5.77 -2.33
C LEU A 61 3.90 4.62 -1.41
N ILE A 62 3.50 4.71 -0.14
CA ILE A 62 3.83 3.71 0.87
C ILE A 62 2.56 3.37 1.67
N GLY A 63 2.22 2.08 1.73
CA GLY A 63 1.29 1.56 2.72
C GLY A 63 2.07 1.02 3.93
N VAL A 64 1.83 1.57 5.12
CA VAL A 64 2.45 1.08 6.35
C VAL A 64 1.40 0.43 7.26
N GLN A 65 1.77 -0.67 7.91
CA GLN A 65 0.92 -1.38 8.86
C GLN A 65 1.60 -1.43 10.23
N GLU A 66 0.83 -1.68 11.28
CA GLU A 66 1.26 -1.74 12.68
C GLU A 66 1.89 -0.45 13.25
N ALA A 67 1.72 0.66 12.57
CA ALA A 67 2.29 1.91 13.03
C ALA A 67 1.45 2.56 14.13
N PHE A 68 2.06 2.90 15.26
CA PHE A 68 1.46 3.83 16.22
C PHE A 68 1.73 5.29 15.82
N ARG A 69 0.98 6.23 16.39
CA ARG A 69 1.18 7.67 16.14
C ARG A 69 2.65 8.09 16.27
N SER A 70 3.31 7.72 17.37
CA SER A 70 4.72 8.06 17.62
C SER A 70 5.68 7.46 16.59
N MET A 71 5.34 6.29 16.03
CA MET A 71 6.16 5.67 14.96
C MET A 71 6.03 6.45 13.65
N LEU A 72 4.82 6.92 13.32
CA LEU A 72 4.58 7.75 12.14
C LEU A 72 5.26 9.11 12.27
N ASP A 73 5.30 9.70 13.47
CA ASP A 73 6.05 10.94 13.77
C ASP A 73 7.56 10.71 13.53
N ASP A 74 8.11 9.60 14.04
CA ASP A 74 9.51 9.22 13.82
C ASP A 74 9.83 8.99 12.32
N VAL A 75 8.90 8.40 11.55
CA VAL A 75 9.04 8.23 10.10
C VAL A 75 9.01 9.58 9.39
N ALA A 76 8.08 10.47 9.75
CA ALA A 76 7.96 11.79 9.14
C ALA A 76 9.23 12.64 9.35
N GLU A 77 9.90 12.52 10.50
CA GLU A 77 11.19 13.18 10.75
C GLU A 77 12.30 12.68 9.82
N ARG A 78 12.31 11.40 9.48
CA ARG A 78 13.33 10.73 8.67
C ARG A 78 13.10 10.84 7.16
N VAL A 79 11.85 11.01 6.78
CA VAL A 79 11.41 11.09 5.37
C VAL A 79 10.36 12.20 5.19
N PRO A 80 10.73 13.48 5.32
CA PRO A 80 9.79 14.61 5.45
C PRO A 80 8.98 14.92 4.18
N GLY A 81 9.30 14.31 3.03
CA GLY A 81 8.63 14.59 1.74
C GLY A 81 7.20 14.05 1.61
N TYR A 82 6.69 13.27 2.58
CA TYR A 82 5.41 12.60 2.45
C TYR A 82 4.28 13.32 3.19
N GLN A 83 3.08 13.23 2.62
CA GLN A 83 1.82 13.49 3.29
C GLN A 83 1.30 12.18 3.86
N GLU A 84 0.98 12.16 5.15
CA GLU A 84 0.35 11.04 5.82
C GLU A 84 -1.17 11.10 5.66
N ILE A 85 -1.80 9.93 5.47
CA ILE A 85 -3.25 9.72 5.44
C ILE A 85 -3.56 8.50 6.30
N GLY A 86 -4.53 8.62 7.20
CA GLY A 86 -4.99 7.54 8.06
C GLY A 86 -5.34 8.02 9.46
N VAL A 87 -5.92 7.11 10.24
CA VAL A 87 -6.32 7.34 11.63
C VAL A 87 -5.98 6.09 12.47
N GLY A 88 -5.89 6.27 13.77
CA GLY A 88 -5.78 5.15 14.71
C GLY A 88 -7.05 4.32 14.75
N ARG A 89 -6.91 3.00 14.69
CA ARG A 89 -8.03 2.06 14.54
C ARG A 89 -9.00 2.02 15.74
N GLU A 90 -8.55 2.46 16.93
CA GLU A 90 -9.35 2.35 18.16
C GLU A 90 -10.32 3.51 18.36
N ASP A 91 -9.98 4.72 17.93
CA ASP A 91 -10.81 5.90 18.18
C ASP A 91 -11.15 6.70 16.91
N GLY A 92 -10.61 6.28 15.77
CA GLY A 92 -10.75 7.02 14.52
C GLY A 92 -9.99 8.35 14.52
N LYS A 93 -8.99 8.50 15.40
CA LYS A 93 -8.13 9.68 15.54
C LYS A 93 -6.68 9.26 15.67
N ALA A 94 -6.18 9.04 16.89
CA ALA A 94 -4.78 8.76 17.16
C ALA A 94 -4.53 7.48 17.96
N ALA A 95 -5.54 6.84 18.52
CA ALA A 95 -5.37 5.67 19.35
C ALA A 95 -5.32 4.37 18.55
N GLY A 96 -4.41 3.48 18.93
CA GLY A 96 -4.19 2.19 18.31
C GLY A 96 -3.30 2.26 17.07
N GLU A 97 -3.19 1.11 16.40
CA GLU A 97 -2.39 0.99 15.20
C GLU A 97 -3.09 1.63 13.98
N TYR A 98 -2.25 2.13 13.07
CA TYR A 98 -2.66 2.67 11.78
C TYR A 98 -2.40 1.64 10.67
N SER A 99 -3.22 1.69 9.65
CA SER A 99 -2.89 1.23 8.30
C SER A 99 -2.73 2.50 7.44
N ALA A 100 -1.65 3.24 7.66
CA ALA A 100 -1.48 4.57 7.06
C ALA A 100 -0.96 4.51 5.62
N ILE A 101 -1.26 5.55 4.86
CA ILE A 101 -0.73 5.79 3.52
C ILE A 101 0.19 7.00 3.58
N LEU A 102 1.41 6.88 3.05
CA LEU A 102 2.33 7.99 2.88
C LEU A 102 2.42 8.32 1.39
N VAL A 103 2.13 9.55 1.04
CA VAL A 103 2.02 10.05 -0.34
C VAL A 103 3.09 11.09 -0.59
N LEU A 104 3.94 10.91 -1.61
CA LEU A 104 4.98 11.87 -1.97
C LEU A 104 4.33 13.19 -2.40
N ARG A 105 4.52 14.26 -1.60
CA ARG A 105 3.84 15.56 -1.77
C ARG A 105 4.13 16.21 -3.12
N ASP A 106 5.36 16.08 -3.59
CA ASP A 106 5.78 16.75 -4.82
C ASP A 106 5.15 16.15 -6.06
N ARG A 107 4.83 14.84 -6.02
CA ARG A 107 4.26 14.12 -7.14
C ARG A 107 2.73 14.10 -7.15
N PHE A 108 2.08 13.97 -5.99
CA PHE A 108 0.62 13.75 -5.95
C PHE A 108 -0.16 14.86 -5.29
N THR A 109 -1.42 14.98 -5.72
CA THR A 109 -2.48 15.71 -5.04
C THR A 109 -3.46 14.72 -4.44
N VAL A 110 -3.71 14.79 -3.14
CA VAL A 110 -4.78 14.03 -2.48
C VAL A 110 -6.09 14.75 -2.74
N GLN A 111 -6.98 14.14 -3.51
CA GLN A 111 -8.29 14.70 -3.86
C GLN A 111 -9.36 14.32 -2.85
N ASP A 112 -9.27 13.10 -2.29
CA ASP A 112 -10.19 12.58 -1.30
C ASP A 112 -9.52 11.44 -0.54
N SER A 113 -9.97 11.16 0.69
CA SER A 113 -9.43 10.06 1.49
C SER A 113 -10.36 9.69 2.64
N GLY A 114 -10.18 8.49 3.17
CA GLY A 114 -10.93 8.04 4.32
C GLY A 114 -10.38 6.75 4.91
N THR A 115 -10.98 6.36 6.02
CA THR A 115 -10.70 5.06 6.67
C THR A 115 -12.03 4.43 7.05
N PHE A 116 -12.17 3.14 6.80
CA PHE A 116 -13.32 2.36 7.23
C PHE A 116 -12.89 1.11 8.01
N TRP A 117 -13.73 0.69 8.95
CA TRP A 117 -13.49 -0.46 9.79
C TRP A 117 -13.95 -1.74 9.10
N LEU A 118 -13.14 -2.78 9.17
CA LEU A 118 -13.45 -4.09 8.59
C LEU A 118 -14.42 -4.84 9.53
N SER A 119 -15.69 -4.46 9.44
CA SER A 119 -16.80 -4.97 10.24
C SER A 119 -18.14 -4.78 9.50
N ASP A 120 -19.25 -5.24 10.09
CA ASP A 120 -20.61 -4.99 9.56
C ASP A 120 -21.05 -3.52 9.72
N THR A 121 -20.29 -2.72 10.48
CA THR A 121 -20.52 -1.28 10.69
C THR A 121 -19.24 -0.49 10.37
N PRO A 122 -18.86 -0.38 9.09
CA PRO A 122 -17.55 0.14 8.68
C PRO A 122 -17.31 1.61 9.00
N GLU A 123 -18.35 2.38 9.28
CA GLU A 123 -18.28 3.79 9.68
C GLU A 123 -18.08 3.99 11.20
N ILE A 124 -18.17 2.92 12.01
CA ILE A 124 -18.08 3.03 13.47
C ILE A 124 -16.66 2.68 13.93
N PRO A 125 -15.92 3.65 14.53
CA PRO A 125 -14.62 3.39 15.10
C PRO A 125 -14.62 2.23 16.10
N ASN A 126 -13.55 1.44 16.08
CA ASN A 126 -13.35 0.26 16.92
C ASN A 126 -14.38 -0.87 16.73
N SER A 127 -15.17 -0.86 15.68
CA SER A 127 -16.14 -1.93 15.43
C SER A 127 -15.45 -3.26 15.07
N ARG A 128 -16.03 -4.38 15.59
CA ARG A 128 -15.54 -5.76 15.43
C ARG A 128 -16.74 -6.69 15.43
N THR A 129 -17.02 -7.37 14.34
CA THR A 129 -18.26 -8.16 14.19
C THR A 129 -18.06 -9.57 13.66
N TRP A 130 -16.86 -9.93 13.18
CA TRP A 130 -16.58 -11.18 12.49
C TRP A 130 -15.64 -12.11 13.28
N ASN A 131 -15.87 -12.24 14.58
CA ASN A 131 -15.06 -13.04 15.52
C ASN A 131 -13.58 -12.58 15.60
N ASN A 132 -13.29 -11.38 15.16
CA ASN A 132 -11.97 -10.79 15.29
C ASN A 132 -11.75 -10.23 16.70
N ARG A 133 -10.57 -10.51 17.26
CA ARG A 133 -10.18 -10.03 18.61
C ARG A 133 -9.66 -8.60 18.57
N VAL A 134 -9.09 -8.19 17.47
CA VAL A 134 -8.55 -6.85 17.28
C VAL A 134 -9.28 -6.13 16.14
N THR A 135 -9.36 -4.81 16.28
CA THR A 135 -9.95 -3.96 15.25
C THR A 135 -9.05 -3.93 14.02
N ARG A 136 -9.67 -4.01 12.84
CA ARG A 136 -8.98 -3.90 11.55
C ARG A 136 -9.61 -2.81 10.72
N ILE A 137 -8.79 -2.11 9.95
CA ILE A 137 -9.19 -0.97 9.13
C ILE A 137 -8.60 -1.07 7.74
N CYS A 138 -9.23 -0.37 6.81
CA CYS A 138 -8.67 -0.06 5.51
C CYS A 138 -8.68 1.46 5.33
N THR A 139 -7.51 2.03 5.09
CA THR A 139 -7.35 3.44 4.69
C THR A 139 -7.31 3.52 3.18
N TRP A 140 -7.93 4.54 2.60
CA TRP A 140 -7.91 4.77 1.17
C TRP A 140 -7.68 6.25 0.83
N ALA A 141 -7.16 6.48 -0.37
CA ALA A 141 -7.00 7.82 -0.93
C ALA A 141 -7.30 7.81 -2.43
N ARG A 142 -7.95 8.86 -2.93
CA ARG A 142 -8.02 9.20 -4.34
C ARG A 142 -6.94 10.21 -4.64
N LEU A 143 -6.03 9.84 -5.51
CA LEU A 143 -4.83 10.59 -5.82
C LEU A 143 -4.85 11.06 -7.27
N GLN A 144 -4.26 12.22 -7.53
CA GLN A 144 -3.96 12.67 -8.86
C GLN A 144 -2.45 12.84 -9.01
N ASP A 145 -1.86 12.18 -9.99
CA ASP A 145 -0.47 12.38 -10.36
C ASP A 145 -0.32 13.75 -11.05
N LYS A 146 0.59 14.57 -10.57
CA LYS A 146 0.83 15.91 -11.12
C LYS A 146 1.62 15.89 -12.43
N THR A 147 2.23 14.75 -12.76
CA THR A 147 3.07 14.61 -13.96
C THR A 147 2.24 14.47 -15.23
N ASP A 148 1.11 13.75 -15.15
CA ASP A 148 0.24 13.44 -16.29
C ASP A 148 -1.25 13.72 -16.05
N GLY A 149 -1.62 14.00 -14.78
CA GLY A 149 -2.99 14.26 -14.37
C GLY A 149 -3.81 12.99 -14.12
N GLU A 150 -3.22 11.80 -14.20
CA GLU A 150 -3.92 10.54 -13.97
C GLU A 150 -4.51 10.47 -12.56
N ILE A 151 -5.75 9.99 -12.46
CA ILE A 151 -6.44 9.77 -11.19
C ILE A 151 -6.51 8.28 -10.91
N PHE A 152 -6.12 7.89 -9.70
CA PHE A 152 -6.21 6.51 -9.25
C PHE A 152 -6.51 6.45 -7.75
N TYR A 153 -6.81 5.23 -7.25
CA TYR A 153 -7.07 4.99 -5.84
C TYR A 153 -5.96 4.17 -5.20
N PHE A 154 -5.62 4.51 -3.98
CA PHE A 154 -4.68 3.75 -3.17
C PHE A 154 -5.39 3.26 -1.91
N TYR A 155 -5.27 1.97 -1.62
CA TYR A 155 -5.81 1.32 -0.42
C TYR A 155 -4.68 0.70 0.38
N ASN A 156 -4.75 0.80 1.70
CA ASN A 156 -3.83 0.11 2.60
C ASN A 156 -4.59 -0.52 3.76
N THR A 157 -4.27 -1.78 4.07
CA THR A 157 -4.99 -2.54 5.10
C THR A 157 -4.06 -3.46 5.88
N HIS A 158 -4.52 -3.90 7.05
CA HIS A 158 -3.94 -5.00 7.80
C HIS A 158 -5.07 -5.93 8.23
N LEU A 159 -5.21 -7.10 7.61
CA LEU A 159 -6.29 -8.04 7.86
C LEU A 159 -6.10 -8.79 9.19
N ASP A 160 -7.14 -9.47 9.63
CA ASP A 160 -7.13 -10.19 10.91
C ASP A 160 -6.20 -11.41 10.86
N HIS A 161 -5.37 -11.58 11.89
CA HIS A 161 -4.40 -12.66 11.98
C HIS A 161 -4.99 -13.98 12.54
N GLU A 162 -6.13 -13.92 13.22
CA GLU A 162 -6.77 -15.10 13.82
C GLU A 162 -8.00 -15.57 13.04
N SER A 163 -8.96 -14.67 12.77
CA SER A 163 -10.25 -15.03 12.18
C SER A 163 -10.19 -15.13 10.66
N GLN A 164 -10.35 -16.35 10.13
CA GLN A 164 -10.48 -16.57 8.69
C GLN A 164 -11.73 -15.87 8.13
N GLU A 165 -12.85 -15.91 8.86
CA GLU A 165 -14.08 -15.21 8.48
C GLU A 165 -13.85 -13.71 8.31
N ALA A 166 -13.13 -13.09 9.28
CA ALA A 166 -12.81 -11.66 9.24
C ALA A 166 -11.91 -11.32 8.02
N ARG A 167 -10.95 -12.17 7.66
CA ARG A 167 -10.14 -11.98 6.44
C ARG A 167 -11.00 -11.99 5.18
N GLU A 168 -11.84 -13.01 5.01
CA GLU A 168 -12.69 -13.14 3.81
C GLU A 168 -13.74 -12.04 3.68
N LYS A 169 -14.39 -11.67 4.80
CA LYS A 169 -15.35 -10.57 4.83
C LYS A 169 -14.66 -9.22 4.67
N GLY A 170 -13.49 -9.03 5.28
CA GLY A 170 -12.67 -7.84 5.11
C GLY A 170 -12.28 -7.60 3.65
N VAL A 171 -11.78 -8.63 2.97
CA VAL A 171 -11.54 -8.57 1.51
C VAL A 171 -12.81 -8.22 0.76
N GLY A 172 -13.95 -8.86 1.10
CA GLY A 172 -15.23 -8.55 0.46
C GLY A 172 -15.65 -7.09 0.61
N LEU A 173 -15.43 -6.48 1.78
CA LEU A 173 -15.75 -5.08 2.03
C LEU A 173 -14.81 -4.14 1.26
N ILE A 174 -13.51 -4.43 1.20
CA ILE A 174 -12.53 -3.68 0.41
C ILE A 174 -12.91 -3.73 -1.08
N LEU A 175 -13.22 -4.91 -1.61
CA LEU A 175 -13.64 -5.09 -3.00
C LEU A 175 -14.96 -4.36 -3.31
N LYS A 176 -15.92 -4.38 -2.38
CA LYS A 176 -17.16 -3.60 -2.51
C LYS A 176 -16.86 -2.11 -2.64
N HIS A 177 -16.07 -1.55 -1.72
CA HIS A 177 -15.67 -0.14 -1.75
C HIS A 177 -14.92 0.19 -3.05
N LEU A 178 -14.04 -0.71 -3.50
CA LEU A 178 -13.31 -0.58 -4.75
C LEU A 178 -14.24 -0.59 -5.97
N THR A 179 -15.29 -1.41 -5.98
CA THR A 179 -16.25 -1.48 -7.09
C THR A 179 -17.19 -0.27 -7.13
N GLU A 180 -17.58 0.24 -5.97
CA GLU A 180 -18.49 1.37 -5.82
C GLU A 180 -17.81 2.74 -5.98
N ARG A 181 -16.47 2.80 -6.15
CA ARG A 181 -15.73 4.05 -6.26
C ARG A 181 -16.14 4.88 -7.49
N THR A 182 -16.21 6.19 -7.31
CA THR A 182 -16.59 7.13 -8.38
C THR A 182 -15.60 8.30 -8.42
N PRO A 183 -14.97 8.59 -9.58
CA PRO A 183 -15.05 7.83 -10.84
C PRO A 183 -14.38 6.46 -10.74
N SER A 184 -14.75 5.54 -11.62
CA SER A 184 -13.98 4.32 -11.82
C SER A 184 -12.62 4.69 -12.39
N ALA A 185 -11.55 4.29 -11.71
CA ALA A 185 -10.15 4.62 -12.06
C ALA A 185 -9.24 3.46 -11.64
N PRO A 186 -8.00 3.39 -12.10
CA PRO A 186 -7.03 2.40 -11.63
C PRO A 186 -6.90 2.39 -10.09
N PHE A 187 -6.30 1.34 -9.54
CA PHE A 187 -6.14 1.20 -8.10
C PHE A 187 -4.83 0.51 -7.73
N VAL A 188 -4.40 0.75 -6.50
CA VAL A 188 -3.35 0.01 -5.82
C VAL A 188 -3.90 -0.45 -4.47
N ILE A 189 -3.67 -1.71 -4.09
CA ILE A 189 -3.97 -2.22 -2.76
C ILE A 189 -2.68 -2.72 -2.15
N THR A 190 -2.27 -2.17 -1.02
CA THR A 190 -1.16 -2.64 -0.21
C THR A 190 -1.67 -3.22 1.10
N GLY A 191 -0.90 -4.11 1.70
CA GLY A 191 -1.23 -4.55 3.06
C GLY A 191 -0.55 -5.83 3.49
N ASP A 192 -0.54 -6.00 4.81
CA ASP A 192 -0.38 -7.29 5.46
C ASP A 192 -1.77 -7.96 5.51
N LEU A 193 -1.95 -8.97 4.67
CA LEU A 193 -3.25 -9.66 4.59
C LEU A 193 -3.37 -10.84 5.55
N ASN A 194 -2.33 -11.14 6.33
CA ASN A 194 -2.29 -12.28 7.26
C ASN A 194 -2.77 -13.60 6.61
N ALA A 195 -2.56 -13.72 5.32
CA ALA A 195 -3.09 -14.78 4.46
C ALA A 195 -2.05 -15.18 3.41
N GLY A 196 -1.64 -16.43 3.39
CA GLY A 196 -0.79 -16.97 2.34
C GLY A 196 -1.50 -17.04 0.99
N GLU A 197 -0.75 -17.26 -0.09
CA GLU A 197 -1.26 -17.26 -1.47
C GLU A 197 -2.35 -18.31 -1.74
N ASP A 198 -2.40 -19.38 -0.94
CA ASP A 198 -3.37 -20.47 -0.96
C ASP A 198 -4.63 -20.19 -0.12
N ASN A 199 -4.68 -19.06 0.59
CA ASN A 199 -5.78 -18.73 1.49
C ASN A 199 -7.04 -18.29 0.71
N PRO A 200 -8.26 -18.71 1.14
CA PRO A 200 -9.52 -18.29 0.52
C PRO A 200 -9.70 -16.77 0.39
N ALA A 201 -9.18 -15.97 1.34
CA ALA A 201 -9.23 -14.51 1.24
C ALA A 201 -8.42 -13.98 0.04
N ILE A 202 -7.25 -14.57 -0.24
CA ILE A 202 -6.43 -14.21 -1.42
C ILE A 202 -7.10 -14.71 -2.70
N ALA A 203 -7.66 -15.91 -2.70
CA ALA A 203 -8.43 -16.40 -3.84
C ALA A 203 -9.64 -15.49 -4.16
N LYS A 204 -10.34 -15.02 -3.12
CA LYS A 204 -11.43 -14.05 -3.26
C LYS A 204 -10.96 -12.70 -3.81
N MET A 205 -9.80 -12.20 -3.37
CA MET A 205 -9.20 -10.99 -3.92
C MET A 205 -8.96 -11.13 -5.42
N LYS A 206 -8.30 -12.20 -5.85
CA LYS A 206 -7.93 -12.45 -7.26
C LYS A 206 -9.12 -12.76 -8.17
N ALA A 207 -10.21 -13.30 -7.63
CA ALA A 207 -11.43 -13.65 -8.40
C ALA A 207 -12.42 -12.49 -8.56
N ALA A 208 -12.11 -11.29 -8.04
CA ALA A 208 -12.99 -10.14 -8.14
C ALA A 208 -13.12 -9.62 -9.59
N ASP A 209 -14.26 -9.02 -9.92
CA ASP A 209 -14.54 -8.48 -11.27
C ASP A 209 -13.52 -7.41 -11.71
N VAL A 210 -12.90 -6.73 -10.75
CA VAL A 210 -11.85 -5.73 -10.99
C VAL A 210 -10.47 -6.38 -11.24
N LEU A 211 -10.37 -7.70 -11.16
CA LEU A 211 -9.22 -8.54 -11.48
C LEU A 211 -7.89 -8.02 -10.89
N PRO A 212 -7.74 -7.94 -9.57
CA PRO A 212 -6.46 -7.59 -8.98
C PRO A 212 -5.41 -8.67 -9.21
N ILE A 213 -4.21 -8.26 -9.65
CA ILE A 213 -3.05 -9.15 -9.76
C ILE A 213 -2.04 -8.82 -8.65
N ASP A 214 -1.41 -9.84 -8.08
CA ASP A 214 -0.30 -9.72 -7.15
C ASP A 214 0.98 -9.40 -7.94
N THR A 215 1.50 -8.19 -7.80
CA THR A 215 2.63 -7.69 -8.59
C THR A 215 3.87 -8.56 -8.48
N TRP A 216 4.18 -9.03 -7.28
CA TRP A 216 5.35 -9.86 -7.06
C TRP A 216 5.18 -11.24 -7.70
N ARG A 217 4.04 -11.90 -7.46
CA ARG A 217 3.78 -13.24 -7.99
C ARG A 217 3.72 -13.24 -9.52
N GLU A 218 3.15 -12.20 -10.12
CA GLU A 218 3.06 -12.08 -11.58
C GLU A 218 4.43 -12.08 -12.26
N LEU A 219 5.43 -11.42 -11.65
CA LEU A 219 6.81 -11.41 -12.17
C LEU A 219 7.64 -12.62 -11.73
N HIS A 220 7.18 -13.40 -10.75
CA HIS A 220 7.96 -14.48 -10.13
C HIS A 220 7.19 -15.81 -10.08
N LEU A 221 6.58 -16.18 -11.20
CA LEU A 221 5.74 -17.40 -11.31
C LEU A 221 6.49 -18.69 -10.95
N GLN A 222 7.81 -18.73 -11.17
CA GLN A 222 8.64 -19.91 -10.95
C GLN A 222 9.22 -20.02 -9.54
N ILE A 223 9.15 -18.96 -8.73
CA ILE A 223 9.65 -18.99 -7.37
C ILE A 223 8.66 -19.77 -6.48
N PRO A 224 9.10 -20.81 -5.78
CA PRO A 224 8.22 -21.58 -4.93
C PRO A 224 7.77 -20.79 -3.71
N ALA A 225 6.62 -21.14 -3.13
CA ALA A 225 6.08 -20.49 -1.95
C ALA A 225 7.03 -20.54 -0.74
N SER A 226 7.87 -21.57 -0.66
CA SER A 226 8.92 -21.72 0.38
C SER A 226 10.08 -20.71 0.28
N GLU A 227 10.13 -19.90 -0.77
CA GLU A 227 11.17 -18.89 -0.98
C GLU A 227 10.59 -17.47 -1.10
N SER A 228 9.29 -17.32 -0.87
CA SER A 228 8.56 -16.08 -1.05
C SER A 228 8.02 -15.47 0.25
N GLY A 229 8.42 -16.00 1.40
CA GLY A 229 7.94 -15.54 2.70
C GLY A 229 8.25 -14.07 2.97
N THR A 230 7.26 -13.36 3.50
CA THR A 230 7.42 -11.97 3.89
C THR A 230 7.48 -11.79 5.40
N MET A 231 6.76 -12.61 6.19
CA MET A 231 6.85 -12.59 7.66
C MET A 231 7.96 -13.51 8.14
N HIS A 232 8.95 -13.00 8.85
CA HIS A 232 10.12 -13.79 9.26
C HIS A 232 10.47 -13.71 10.77
N GLY A 233 9.73 -12.93 11.56
CA GLY A 233 9.92 -12.86 13.01
C GLY A 233 11.32 -12.43 13.43
N PHE A 234 11.97 -11.53 12.69
CA PHE A 234 13.38 -11.11 12.85
C PHE A 234 14.44 -12.19 12.61
N SER A 235 14.07 -13.35 12.08
CA SER A 235 15.03 -14.44 11.80
C SER A 235 15.74 -14.31 10.45
N GLY A 236 15.14 -13.57 9.51
CA GLY A 236 15.58 -13.51 8.12
C GLY A 236 15.19 -14.74 7.29
N ALA A 237 14.39 -15.65 7.83
CA ALA A 237 13.92 -16.85 7.14
C ALA A 237 12.94 -16.48 6.02
N LYS A 238 13.08 -17.11 4.84
CA LYS A 238 12.24 -16.87 3.65
C LYS A 238 11.21 -17.97 3.41
N ASP A 239 11.26 -19.02 4.20
CA ASP A 239 10.42 -20.22 4.09
C ASP A 239 9.05 -20.10 4.77
N GLN A 240 8.76 -18.94 5.31
CA GLN A 240 7.46 -18.61 5.89
C GLN A 240 6.45 -18.19 4.79
N LYS A 241 5.20 -17.93 5.17
CA LYS A 241 4.18 -17.50 4.22
C LYS A 241 4.43 -16.08 3.72
N LYS A 242 4.18 -15.86 2.43
CA LYS A 242 4.00 -14.52 1.88
C LYS A 242 2.63 -14.02 2.30
N ILE A 243 2.59 -12.97 3.11
CA ILE A 243 1.35 -12.37 3.63
C ILE A 243 1.24 -10.87 3.36
N ASP A 244 2.33 -10.26 2.89
CA ASP A 244 2.38 -8.86 2.46
C ASP A 244 2.26 -8.78 0.93
N TYR A 245 1.45 -7.83 0.46
CA TYR A 245 1.06 -7.75 -0.95
C TYR A 245 1.00 -6.32 -1.47
N ILE A 246 1.20 -6.21 -2.79
CA ILE A 246 0.82 -5.07 -3.62
C ILE A 246 -0.02 -5.62 -4.77
N PHE A 247 -1.32 -5.27 -4.81
CA PHE A 247 -2.21 -5.61 -5.90
C PHE A 247 -2.48 -4.38 -6.77
N VAL A 248 -2.55 -4.62 -8.08
CA VAL A 248 -2.91 -3.63 -9.10
C VAL A 248 -3.91 -4.23 -10.09
N PRO A 249 -4.61 -3.44 -10.91
CA PRO A 249 -5.50 -3.98 -11.94
C PRO A 249 -4.76 -4.90 -12.92
N ASN A 250 -5.43 -5.94 -13.38
CA ASN A 250 -4.93 -6.72 -14.52
C ASN A 250 -4.73 -5.81 -15.74
N GLY A 251 -3.67 -6.07 -16.51
CA GLY A 251 -3.27 -5.23 -17.64
C GLY A 251 -2.33 -4.08 -17.26
N THR A 252 -2.05 -3.85 -15.96
CA THR A 252 -0.99 -2.94 -15.52
C THR A 252 0.37 -3.42 -16.06
N ARG A 253 1.18 -2.53 -16.60
CA ARG A 253 2.54 -2.84 -17.04
C ARG A 253 3.49 -2.88 -15.85
N LEU A 254 3.79 -4.07 -15.38
CA LEU A 254 4.76 -4.27 -14.30
C LEU A 254 6.19 -4.09 -14.83
N VAL A 255 7.00 -3.32 -14.10
CA VAL A 255 8.41 -3.07 -14.40
C VAL A 255 9.31 -3.89 -13.48
N GLU A 256 9.02 -3.88 -12.19
CA GLU A 256 9.80 -4.53 -11.15
C GLU A 256 8.90 -4.84 -9.94
N ALA A 257 9.15 -5.94 -9.26
CA ALA A 257 8.56 -6.22 -7.96
C ALA A 257 9.51 -7.09 -7.15
N ASP A 258 9.75 -6.73 -5.87
CA ASP A 258 10.69 -7.43 -5.00
C ASP A 258 10.17 -7.57 -3.58
N ILE A 259 10.63 -8.59 -2.89
CA ILE A 259 10.61 -8.71 -1.44
C ILE A 259 11.99 -8.27 -0.95
N LEU A 260 12.05 -7.19 -0.17
CA LEU A 260 13.30 -6.57 0.27
C LEU A 260 13.85 -7.29 1.51
N HIS A 261 15.06 -7.83 1.41
CA HIS A 261 15.70 -8.58 2.49
C HIS A 261 16.79 -7.78 3.22
N ASP A 262 16.71 -6.45 3.15
CA ASP A 262 17.70 -5.55 3.72
C ASP A 262 17.82 -5.72 5.23
N ASN A 263 19.06 -5.74 5.71
CA ASN A 263 19.39 -5.79 7.12
C ASN A 263 20.74 -5.13 7.38
N GLU A 264 21.00 -4.79 8.62
CA GLU A 264 22.30 -4.28 9.07
C GLU A 264 22.91 -5.27 10.07
N ASN A 265 23.92 -6.03 9.61
CA ASN A 265 24.60 -7.03 10.42
C ASN A 265 23.63 -8.09 11.03
N GLY A 266 22.64 -8.52 10.27
CA GLY A 266 21.62 -9.47 10.73
C GLY A 266 20.48 -8.85 11.53
N ASN A 267 20.46 -7.53 11.73
CA ASN A 267 19.37 -6.81 12.35
C ASN A 267 18.42 -6.29 11.28
N TYR A 268 17.16 -6.66 11.38
CA TYR A 268 16.11 -6.32 10.41
C TYR A 268 15.30 -5.10 10.87
N PRO A 269 14.83 -4.25 9.95
CA PRO A 269 14.01 -3.07 10.27
C PRO A 269 12.62 -3.42 10.79
N SER A 270 12.14 -4.62 10.50
CA SER A 270 10.86 -5.19 10.95
C SER A 270 10.97 -6.70 11.04
N ASP A 271 9.98 -7.36 11.60
CA ASP A 271 9.80 -8.81 11.51
C ASP A 271 9.10 -9.24 10.20
N HIS A 272 8.79 -8.27 9.33
CA HIS A 272 8.35 -8.46 7.97
C HIS A 272 9.37 -7.90 6.97
N PHE A 273 9.51 -8.55 5.83
CA PHE A 273 10.20 -8.02 4.67
C PHE A 273 9.26 -7.07 3.91
N PRO A 274 9.69 -5.83 3.62
CA PRO A 274 8.90 -4.94 2.78
C PRO A 274 8.72 -5.51 1.37
N VAL A 275 7.57 -5.26 0.76
CA VAL A 275 7.31 -5.57 -0.66
C VAL A 275 7.31 -4.27 -1.43
N ARG A 276 8.05 -4.22 -2.55
CA ARG A 276 8.02 -3.09 -3.48
C ARG A 276 7.53 -3.51 -4.85
N ALA A 277 6.93 -2.57 -5.58
CA ALA A 277 6.61 -2.74 -6.99
C ALA A 277 6.80 -1.42 -7.74
N THR A 278 7.23 -1.52 -9.00
CA THR A 278 7.30 -0.42 -9.95
C THR A 278 6.45 -0.78 -11.16
N PHE A 279 5.51 0.07 -11.53
CA PHE A 279 4.57 -0.23 -12.60
C PHE A 279 3.99 1.05 -13.23
N GLU A 280 3.30 0.89 -14.38
CA GLU A 280 2.53 1.92 -15.06
C GLU A 280 1.13 1.40 -15.33
N PHE A 281 0.10 2.20 -15.03
CA PHE A 281 -1.25 1.90 -15.48
C PHE A 281 -1.30 2.02 -17.02
N GLN A 282 -1.99 1.10 -17.67
CA GLN A 282 -2.27 1.23 -19.11
C GLN A 282 -3.58 2.01 -19.28
N GLN A 283 -3.54 2.99 -20.19
CA GLN A 283 -4.69 3.82 -20.56
C GLN A 283 -5.67 3.03 -21.43
#